data_ba8681511e0ada4f63fcccca04735ed2
#
_entry.id   ba8681511e0ada4f63fcccca04735ed2
#
_cell.length_a   1.000
_cell.length_b   1.000
_cell.length_c   1.000
_cell.angle_alpha   90.00
_cell.angle_beta   90.00
_cell.angle_gamma   90.00
#
_symmetry.space_group_name_H-M   'P 1'
#
loop_
_entity.id
_entity.type
_entity.pdbx_description
1 polymer ?
#
loop_
_entity_poly.entity_id
_entity_poly.type
_entity_poly.pdbx_seq_one_letter_code
_entity_poly.pdbx_strand_id
1 'polypeptide(L)'
;MFLTRFAQFSILFSMLISFCLPSSSFAAWKSPTYKGESIEVIDIHQHVGDARTMGPLGKDFLYKTLPNWLPKGFKDWSLEAMANLVLKPYTPMFGVKQECLNAGLSMCGLMAVYAPLTWGTVDNATIEAMLNDSRNRGPNGELWYFFGMASVNVHRFADAAEEELKELRRSLKHRMMKGIKLAFVHNELPMDDQIFDGIYSVAREFNVPVYHHIGSSPLRKMSDFKSEEERKKYLRSSAPSALEWAIERHPDVDFVLGHMGFDFNREGFDFTDEVYRLAEKYPNVHLEISAFGLANYDPEGKFMDAALHNLKSKNLLGRTLYGSDASGQPGAVPQYVKLTLKSMERVGLDANEARQVMSLNARKLYKMP
;
A
#
# COMPACT_ATOMS: atom_id res chain seq x y z
N MET A 1 6.74 -17.99 38.45
CA MET A 1 6.04 -16.88 37.79
C MET A 1 6.98 -15.73 37.37
N PHE A 2 8.03 -15.39 38.09
CA PHE A 2 9.03 -14.37 37.68
C PHE A 2 9.99 -14.86 36.59
N LEU A 3 10.44 -16.09 36.63
CA LEU A 3 11.37 -16.68 35.65
C LEU A 3 10.79 -16.85 34.25
N THR A 4 9.50 -17.15 34.12
CA THR A 4 8.81 -17.26 32.82
C THR A 4 8.65 -15.89 32.13
N ARG A 5 8.48 -14.82 32.90
CA ARG A 5 8.39 -13.46 32.36
C ARG A 5 9.75 -12.91 31.89
N PHE A 6 10.83 -13.33 32.55
CA PHE A 6 12.19 -12.95 32.15
C PHE A 6 12.61 -13.65 30.85
N ALA A 7 12.19 -14.92 30.65
CA ALA A 7 12.42 -15.64 29.41
C ALA A 7 11.67 -15.03 28.21
N GLN A 8 10.42 -14.57 28.42
CA GLN A 8 9.65 -13.86 27.38
C GLN A 8 10.25 -12.49 27.06
N PHE A 9 10.80 -11.79 28.04
CA PHE A 9 11.51 -10.52 27.84
C PHE A 9 12.81 -10.71 27.05
N SER A 10 13.57 -11.79 27.32
CA SER A 10 14.77 -12.13 26.59
C SER A 10 14.47 -12.51 25.13
N ILE A 11 13.34 -13.17 24.87
CA ILE A 11 12.89 -13.50 23.52
C ILE A 11 12.49 -12.23 22.76
N LEU A 12 11.73 -11.30 23.38
CA LEU A 12 11.37 -10.03 22.77
C LEU A 12 12.59 -9.13 22.50
N PHE A 13 13.53 -9.09 23.46
CA PHE A 13 14.78 -8.33 23.33
C PHE A 13 15.73 -8.96 22.31
N SER A 14 15.79 -10.30 22.24
CA SER A 14 16.54 -11.02 21.20
C SER A 14 15.90 -10.86 19.82
N MET A 15 14.58 -10.81 19.70
CA MET A 15 13.89 -10.43 18.45
C MET A 15 14.25 -9.00 18.06
N LEU A 16 14.17 -8.02 18.97
CA LEU A 16 14.57 -6.64 18.71
C LEU A 16 16.04 -6.52 18.25
N ILE A 17 16.96 -7.26 18.87
CA ILE A 17 18.38 -7.26 18.48
C ILE A 17 18.60 -8.01 17.14
N SER A 18 17.88 -9.11 16.89
CA SER A 18 17.95 -9.82 15.62
C SER A 18 17.47 -8.98 14.44
N PHE A 19 16.59 -8.02 14.69
CA PHE A 19 16.16 -7.03 13.69
C PHE A 19 17.22 -5.94 13.41
N CYS A 20 18.15 -5.72 14.33
CA CYS A 20 19.17 -4.66 14.20
C CYS A 20 20.49 -5.10 13.55
N LEU A 21 20.68 -6.41 13.35
CA LEU A 21 21.87 -6.89 12.65
C LEU A 21 21.51 -7.12 11.18
N PRO A 22 22.03 -6.32 10.25
CA PRO A 22 21.94 -6.67 8.85
C PRO A 22 22.64 -8.02 8.68
N SER A 23 21.89 -9.05 8.31
CA SER A 23 22.50 -10.30 7.82
C SER A 23 23.25 -9.95 6.53
N SER A 24 24.52 -9.66 6.66
CA SER A 24 25.41 -9.20 5.59
C SER A 24 25.89 -10.35 4.71
N SER A 25 24.96 -11.09 4.15
CA SER A 25 25.21 -11.80 2.91
C SER A 25 24.26 -11.20 1.87
N PHE A 26 24.74 -10.23 1.10
CA PHE A 26 24.06 -9.79 -0.10
C PHE A 26 24.00 -10.98 -1.06
N ALA A 27 22.94 -11.79 -0.94
CA ALA A 27 22.64 -12.74 -2.00
C ALA A 27 22.51 -11.94 -3.29
N ALA A 28 23.14 -12.41 -4.37
CA ALA A 28 22.97 -11.78 -5.67
C ALA A 28 21.48 -11.68 -5.97
N TRP A 29 21.02 -10.49 -6.41
CA TRP A 29 19.64 -10.28 -6.79
C TRP A 29 19.18 -11.34 -7.80
N LYS A 30 17.99 -11.86 -7.59
CA LYS A 30 17.40 -12.90 -8.43
C LYS A 30 15.92 -12.65 -8.58
N SER A 31 15.43 -12.56 -9.81
CA SER A 31 14.00 -12.53 -10.08
C SER A 31 13.33 -13.79 -9.50
N PRO A 32 12.11 -13.67 -9.00
CA PRO A 32 11.29 -14.81 -8.63
C PRO A 32 11.07 -15.76 -9.80
N THR A 33 10.81 -17.02 -9.47
CA THR A 33 10.46 -18.02 -10.48
C THR A 33 9.01 -18.47 -10.31
N TYR A 34 8.34 -18.71 -11.42
CA TYR A 34 6.98 -19.24 -11.48
C TYR A 34 6.92 -20.35 -12.52
N LYS A 35 6.51 -21.55 -12.12
CA LYS A 35 6.47 -22.75 -12.98
C LYS A 35 7.79 -23.00 -13.75
N GLY A 36 8.91 -22.77 -13.07
CA GLY A 36 10.26 -22.97 -13.61
C GLY A 36 10.80 -21.83 -14.47
N GLU A 37 10.02 -20.79 -14.75
CA GLU A 37 10.44 -19.62 -15.51
C GLU A 37 10.72 -18.42 -14.61
N SER A 38 11.74 -17.63 -14.92
CA SER A 38 11.99 -16.35 -14.27
C SER A 38 10.90 -15.36 -14.67
N ILE A 39 10.31 -14.66 -13.69
CA ILE A 39 9.31 -13.63 -13.94
C ILE A 39 9.75 -12.30 -13.35
N GLU A 40 9.45 -11.24 -14.07
CA GLU A 40 9.59 -9.90 -13.54
C GLU A 40 8.47 -9.61 -12.53
N VAL A 41 8.82 -8.91 -11.44
CA VAL A 41 7.85 -8.45 -10.46
C VAL A 41 8.05 -6.95 -10.23
N ILE A 42 6.97 -6.18 -10.40
CA ILE A 42 6.88 -4.76 -10.09
C ILE A 42 5.85 -4.61 -8.97
N ASP A 43 6.29 -4.11 -7.84
CA ASP A 43 5.41 -3.83 -6.72
C ASP A 43 4.99 -2.36 -6.77
N ILE A 44 3.72 -2.09 -7.01
CA ILE A 44 3.23 -0.70 -7.14
C ILE A 44 2.92 -0.04 -5.80
N HIS A 45 2.96 -0.77 -4.68
CA HIS A 45 2.44 -0.31 -3.40
C HIS A 45 3.44 -0.49 -2.26
N GLN A 46 4.33 0.48 -2.11
CA GLN A 46 5.25 0.54 -1.00
C GLN A 46 5.09 1.88 -0.26
N HIS A 47 5.10 1.80 1.05
CA HIS A 47 5.09 2.97 1.91
C HIS A 47 6.48 3.20 2.52
N VAL A 48 6.86 4.47 2.54
CA VAL A 48 7.86 4.98 3.46
C VAL A 48 7.11 5.70 4.57
N GLY A 49 7.60 5.66 5.78
CA GLY A 49 6.92 6.27 6.91
C GLY A 49 7.90 6.95 7.85
N ASP A 50 7.39 7.90 8.60
CA ASP A 50 8.08 8.48 9.73
C ASP A 50 7.16 8.38 10.94
N ALA A 51 7.49 7.52 11.89
CA ALA A 51 6.68 7.32 13.09
C ALA A 51 6.46 8.59 13.90
N ARG A 52 7.31 9.61 13.73
CA ARG A 52 7.14 10.93 14.34
C ARG A 52 5.90 11.67 13.81
N THR A 53 5.53 11.44 12.55
CA THR A 53 4.35 12.02 11.92
C THR A 53 3.09 11.18 12.10
N MET A 54 3.22 9.98 12.66
CA MET A 54 2.10 9.05 12.85
C MET A 54 0.99 9.68 13.69
N GLY A 55 -0.23 9.55 13.21
CA GLY A 55 -1.42 10.07 13.85
C GLY A 55 -1.86 9.29 15.11
N PRO A 56 -2.85 9.82 15.83
CA PRO A 56 -3.30 9.23 17.09
C PRO A 56 -3.82 7.79 16.92
N LEU A 57 -4.55 7.49 15.84
CA LEU A 57 -5.08 6.14 15.58
C LEU A 57 -3.97 5.13 15.27
N GLY A 58 -2.94 5.54 14.51
CA GLY A 58 -1.78 4.70 14.23
C GLY A 58 -0.98 4.38 15.49
N LYS A 59 -0.76 5.39 16.34
CA LYS A 59 -0.10 5.22 17.65
C LYS A 59 -0.89 4.29 18.57
N ASP A 60 -2.22 4.46 18.63
CA ASP A 60 -3.10 3.60 19.44
C ASP A 60 -3.09 2.15 18.94
N PHE A 61 -3.11 1.96 17.62
CA PHE A 61 -2.98 0.63 17.02
C PHE A 61 -1.68 -0.05 17.42
N LEU A 62 -0.53 0.61 17.24
CA LEU A 62 0.76 0.08 17.67
C LEU A 62 0.81 -0.17 19.17
N TYR A 63 0.23 0.73 19.97
CA TYR A 63 0.16 0.58 21.41
C TYR A 63 -0.62 -0.68 21.84
N LYS A 64 -1.70 -1.01 21.14
CA LYS A 64 -2.52 -2.22 21.35
C LYS A 64 -1.80 -3.51 20.93
N THR A 65 -0.84 -3.44 20.00
CA THR A 65 -0.02 -4.60 19.61
C THR A 65 1.01 -4.99 20.68
N LEU A 66 1.36 -4.06 21.60
CA LEU A 66 2.25 -4.34 22.70
C LEU A 66 1.54 -5.13 23.81
N PRO A 67 2.25 -6.06 24.49
CA PRO A 67 1.64 -6.87 25.55
C PRO A 67 0.97 -6.03 26.63
N ASN A 68 -0.26 -6.41 27.02
CA ASN A 68 -1.06 -5.64 27.98
C ASN A 68 -0.44 -5.55 29.40
N TRP A 69 0.44 -6.51 29.74
CA TRP A 69 1.12 -6.53 31.03
C TRP A 69 2.29 -5.52 31.13
N LEU A 70 2.70 -4.88 30.02
CA LEU A 70 3.74 -3.86 30.07
C LEU A 70 3.22 -2.56 30.70
N PRO A 71 3.98 -1.95 31.66
CA PRO A 71 3.63 -0.64 32.18
C PRO A 71 3.52 0.41 31.06
N LYS A 72 2.61 1.38 31.23
CA LYS A 72 2.37 2.44 30.25
C LYS A 72 3.66 3.16 29.84
N GLY A 73 4.46 3.61 30.78
CA GLY A 73 5.71 4.32 30.47
C GLY A 73 6.72 3.48 29.69
N PHE A 74 6.72 2.15 29.86
CA PHE A 74 7.54 1.26 29.05
C PHE A 74 6.98 1.08 27.64
N LYS A 75 5.66 1.04 27.47
CA LYS A 75 5.02 1.03 26.17
C LYS A 75 5.32 2.31 25.39
N ASP A 76 5.19 3.47 26.04
CA ASP A 76 5.50 4.77 25.44
C ASP A 76 6.96 4.82 24.98
N TRP A 77 7.90 4.41 25.84
CA TRP A 77 9.32 4.30 25.47
C TRP A 77 9.55 3.29 24.32
N SER A 78 8.87 2.14 24.35
CA SER A 78 9.01 1.13 23.29
C SER A 78 8.53 1.64 21.95
N LEU A 79 7.42 2.39 21.90
CA LEU A 79 6.93 3.01 20.67
C LEU A 79 7.91 4.06 20.13
N GLU A 80 8.48 4.88 21.02
CA GLU A 80 9.49 5.86 20.64
C GLU A 80 10.78 5.18 20.15
N ALA A 81 11.23 4.13 20.84
CA ALA A 81 12.37 3.33 20.42
C ALA A 81 12.12 2.62 19.08
N MET A 82 10.93 2.04 18.88
CA MET A 82 10.54 1.47 17.57
C MET A 82 10.53 2.55 16.49
N ALA A 83 9.98 3.73 16.77
CA ALA A 83 10.00 4.85 15.85
C ALA A 83 11.42 5.27 15.44
N ASN A 84 12.32 5.30 16.40
CA ASN A 84 13.69 5.78 16.18
C ASN A 84 14.66 4.71 15.70
N LEU A 85 14.46 3.44 16.05
CA LEU A 85 15.40 2.35 15.78
C LEU A 85 14.90 1.39 14.68
N VAL A 86 13.62 1.09 14.63
CA VAL A 86 13.06 0.07 13.73
C VAL A 86 12.45 0.72 12.49
N LEU A 87 11.60 1.74 12.66
CA LEU A 87 10.93 2.39 11.55
C LEU A 87 11.83 3.37 10.80
N LYS A 88 12.84 3.95 11.48
CA LYS A 88 13.80 4.87 10.86
C LYS A 88 14.70 4.22 9.80
N PRO A 89 15.13 2.94 9.89
CA PRO A 89 15.78 2.23 8.78
C PRO A 89 14.87 1.96 7.58
N TYR A 90 13.54 1.91 7.78
CA TYR A 90 12.56 1.72 6.72
C TYR A 90 12.04 3.03 6.14
N THR A 91 12.31 4.15 6.79
CA THR A 91 11.96 5.48 6.30
C THR A 91 12.87 6.01 5.21
N PRO A 92 14.17 5.76 5.18
CA PRO A 92 14.98 6.08 4.02
C PRO A 92 15.06 4.88 3.07
N MET A 93 15.40 5.19 1.85
CA MET A 93 15.58 4.30 0.70
C MET A 93 16.22 2.92 1.01
N PHE A 94 17.09 2.82 2.00
CA PHE A 94 17.82 1.59 2.28
C PHE A 94 16.94 0.44 2.76
N GLY A 95 16.04 0.67 3.72
CA GLY A 95 15.22 -0.40 4.27
C GLY A 95 14.22 -0.92 3.25
N VAL A 96 13.42 -0.04 2.64
CA VAL A 96 12.44 -0.42 1.63
C VAL A 96 13.12 -1.02 0.40
N LYS A 97 14.21 -0.40 -0.07
CA LYS A 97 14.96 -0.92 -1.21
C LYS A 97 15.52 -2.33 -0.94
N GLN A 98 16.07 -2.55 0.26
CA GLN A 98 16.62 -3.85 0.61
C GLN A 98 15.54 -4.93 0.67
N GLU A 99 14.35 -4.61 1.25
CA GLU A 99 13.20 -5.53 1.25
C GLU A 99 12.76 -5.88 -0.18
N CYS A 100 12.65 -4.89 -1.04
CA CYS A 100 12.32 -5.07 -2.45
C CYS A 100 13.35 -5.91 -3.20
N LEU A 101 14.65 -5.65 -2.98
CA LEU A 101 15.72 -6.44 -3.59
C LEU A 101 15.75 -7.88 -3.08
N ASN A 102 15.54 -8.10 -1.78
CA ASN A 102 15.43 -9.44 -1.18
C ASN A 102 14.24 -10.22 -1.73
N ALA A 103 13.18 -9.54 -2.12
CA ALA A 103 12.02 -10.13 -2.78
C ALA A 103 12.23 -10.42 -4.28
N GLY A 104 13.36 -9.98 -4.85
CA GLY A 104 13.65 -10.12 -6.27
C GLY A 104 12.86 -9.17 -7.17
N LEU A 105 12.36 -8.06 -6.61
CA LEU A 105 11.59 -7.09 -7.40
C LEU A 105 12.51 -6.32 -8.35
N SER A 106 12.01 -6.04 -9.53
CA SER A 106 12.72 -5.23 -10.54
C SER A 106 12.48 -3.74 -10.35
N MET A 107 11.33 -3.35 -9.81
CA MET A 107 10.93 -1.96 -9.57
C MET A 107 9.87 -1.88 -8.48
N CYS A 108 9.84 -0.75 -7.75
CA CYS A 108 8.86 -0.50 -6.68
C CYS A 108 8.26 0.90 -6.76
N GLY A 109 6.95 1.00 -6.50
CA GLY A 109 6.24 2.27 -6.38
C GLY A 109 6.25 2.78 -4.93
N LEU A 110 6.72 4.00 -4.72
CA LEU A 110 6.67 4.69 -3.44
C LEU A 110 5.49 5.66 -3.43
N MET A 111 4.67 5.60 -2.40
CA MET A 111 3.48 6.42 -2.28
C MET A 111 3.67 7.58 -1.31
N ALA A 112 3.46 8.82 -1.78
CA ALA A 112 3.18 9.92 -0.89
C ALA A 112 1.83 9.70 -0.20
N VAL A 113 1.71 10.10 1.05
CA VAL A 113 0.49 9.90 1.84
C VAL A 113 0.30 11.08 2.79
N TYR A 114 -0.90 11.64 2.80
CA TYR A 114 -1.36 12.60 3.79
C TYR A 114 -2.47 11.95 4.61
N ALA A 115 -2.08 11.35 5.74
CA ALA A 115 -2.98 10.62 6.63
C ALA A 115 -2.72 10.98 8.10
N PRO A 116 -2.88 12.26 8.48
CA PRO A 116 -2.50 12.76 9.81
C PRO A 116 -3.28 12.13 10.96
N LEU A 117 -4.44 11.52 10.70
CA LEU A 117 -5.20 10.79 11.72
C LEU A 117 -4.63 9.39 11.99
N THR A 118 -3.96 8.79 11.02
CA THR A 118 -3.56 7.38 11.03
C THR A 118 -2.05 7.22 10.88
N TRP A 119 -1.58 6.92 9.68
CA TRP A 119 -0.19 6.54 9.41
C TRP A 119 0.78 7.73 9.30
N GLY A 120 0.27 8.96 9.38
CA GLY A 120 1.07 10.17 9.32
C GLY A 120 1.16 10.75 7.91
N THR A 121 2.18 11.58 7.72
CA THR A 121 2.39 12.30 6.47
C THR A 121 3.76 11.98 5.89
N VAL A 122 3.76 11.58 4.63
CA VAL A 122 4.93 11.53 3.76
C VAL A 122 4.58 12.36 2.53
N ASP A 123 5.14 13.54 2.44
CA ASP A 123 4.81 14.49 1.40
C ASP A 123 5.48 14.18 0.05
N ASN A 124 5.05 14.88 -0.99
CA ASN A 124 5.58 14.72 -2.34
C ASN A 124 7.08 15.02 -2.40
N ALA A 125 7.55 16.03 -1.66
CA ALA A 125 8.96 16.41 -1.65
C ALA A 125 9.85 15.31 -1.08
N THR A 126 9.38 14.57 -0.07
CA THR A 126 10.06 13.41 0.50
C THR A 126 10.22 12.31 -0.56
N ILE A 127 9.15 11.99 -1.30
CA ILE A 127 9.21 11.00 -2.38
C ILE A 127 10.16 11.48 -3.49
N GLU A 128 10.06 12.73 -3.93
CA GLU A 128 10.94 13.30 -4.95
C GLU A 128 12.42 13.24 -4.55
N ALA A 129 12.74 13.52 -3.27
CA ALA A 129 14.10 13.41 -2.76
C ALA A 129 14.63 11.95 -2.88
N MET A 130 13.77 10.96 -2.60
CA MET A 130 14.12 9.55 -2.78
C MET A 130 14.29 9.17 -4.26
N LEU A 131 13.44 9.69 -5.13
CA LEU A 131 13.55 9.45 -6.58
C LEU A 131 14.84 10.05 -7.17
N ASN A 132 15.28 11.20 -6.66
CA ASN A 132 16.49 11.90 -7.08
C ASN A 132 17.77 11.38 -6.42
N ASP A 133 17.68 10.49 -5.43
CA ASP A 133 18.86 9.92 -4.76
C ASP A 133 19.69 9.10 -5.75
N SER A 134 21.01 9.30 -5.74
CA SER A 134 21.96 8.58 -6.62
C SER A 134 21.93 7.05 -6.43
N ARG A 135 21.40 6.59 -5.28
CA ARG A 135 21.21 5.18 -4.93
C ARG A 135 19.91 4.58 -5.49
N ASN A 136 19.04 5.40 -6.10
CA ASN A 136 17.83 4.95 -6.78
C ASN A 136 18.17 4.26 -8.12
N ARG A 137 18.83 3.10 -8.00
CA ARG A 137 19.26 2.27 -9.14
C ARG A 137 18.78 0.86 -8.94
N GLY A 138 18.44 0.21 -10.03
CA GLY A 138 18.07 -1.19 -10.08
C GLY A 138 19.22 -2.12 -9.71
N PRO A 139 18.94 -3.41 -9.59
CA PRO A 139 19.93 -4.41 -9.16
C PRO A 139 21.12 -4.56 -10.13
N ASN A 140 20.92 -4.26 -11.42
CA ASN A 140 22.00 -4.29 -12.43
C ASN A 140 22.48 -2.87 -12.79
N GLY A 141 22.20 -1.87 -11.95
CA GLY A 141 22.60 -0.48 -12.14
C GLY A 141 21.65 0.36 -13.01
N GLU A 142 20.49 -0.17 -13.39
CA GLU A 142 19.47 0.55 -14.15
C GLU A 142 19.06 1.82 -13.43
N LEU A 143 18.83 2.89 -14.16
CA LEU A 143 18.27 4.12 -13.60
C LEU A 143 16.83 3.87 -13.16
N TRP A 144 16.46 4.42 -11.99
CA TRP A 144 15.12 4.42 -11.47
C TRP A 144 14.60 3.04 -11.01
N TYR A 145 15.10 2.60 -9.86
CA TYR A 145 14.53 1.44 -9.14
C TYR A 145 13.16 1.76 -8.55
N PHE A 146 13.01 2.98 -8.02
CA PHE A 146 11.74 3.50 -7.53
C PHE A 146 11.08 4.44 -8.53
N PHE A 147 9.77 4.37 -8.60
CA PHE A 147 8.90 5.41 -9.11
C PHE A 147 7.99 5.90 -8.00
N GLY A 148 7.37 7.08 -8.16
CA GLY A 148 6.55 7.72 -7.13
C GLY A 148 5.09 7.84 -7.54
N MET A 149 4.23 7.88 -6.53
CA MET A 149 2.86 8.39 -6.64
C MET A 149 2.75 9.62 -5.77
N ALA A 150 2.32 10.75 -6.37
CA ALA A 150 2.06 11.98 -5.66
C ALA A 150 0.76 11.89 -4.86
N SER A 151 0.59 12.76 -3.90
CA SER A 151 -0.66 12.85 -3.14
C SER A 151 -1.03 14.30 -2.86
N VAL A 152 -2.20 14.52 -2.31
CA VAL A 152 -2.70 15.82 -1.86
C VAL A 152 -3.18 15.75 -0.42
N ASN A 153 -3.11 16.85 0.30
CA ASN A 153 -3.70 16.94 1.63
C ASN A 153 -5.20 17.23 1.51
N VAL A 154 -6.00 16.17 1.49
CA VAL A 154 -7.45 16.26 1.31
C VAL A 154 -8.17 17.10 2.38
N HIS A 155 -7.58 17.25 3.59
CA HIS A 155 -8.15 18.10 4.63
C HIS A 155 -8.04 19.61 4.32
N ARG A 156 -7.18 20.00 3.38
CA ARG A 156 -7.01 21.40 2.99
C ARG A 156 -7.87 21.80 1.79
N PHE A 157 -8.58 20.85 1.18
CA PHE A 157 -9.36 21.16 -0.04
C PHE A 157 -10.48 22.17 0.18
N ALA A 158 -11.08 22.21 1.37
CA ALA A 158 -12.12 23.19 1.68
C ALA A 158 -11.61 24.65 1.60
N ASP A 159 -10.35 24.87 1.98
CA ASP A 159 -9.79 26.23 2.15
C ASP A 159 -8.67 26.55 1.15
N ALA A 160 -8.01 25.54 0.59
CA ALA A 160 -6.78 25.72 -0.20
C ALA A 160 -6.66 24.71 -1.37
N ALA A 161 -7.78 24.39 -2.04
CA ALA A 161 -7.79 23.41 -3.14
C ALA A 161 -6.81 23.78 -4.26
N GLU A 162 -6.76 25.06 -4.65
CA GLU A 162 -5.88 25.53 -5.74
C GLU A 162 -4.40 25.35 -5.40
N GLU A 163 -4.00 25.59 -4.15
CA GLU A 163 -2.62 25.39 -3.68
C GLU A 163 -2.26 23.90 -3.71
N GLU A 164 -3.16 23.01 -3.26
CA GLU A 164 -2.96 21.57 -3.28
C GLU A 164 -2.86 21.05 -4.73
N LEU A 165 -3.72 21.51 -5.63
CA LEU A 165 -3.68 21.15 -7.05
C LEU A 165 -2.43 21.73 -7.75
N LYS A 166 -1.98 22.91 -7.38
CA LYS A 166 -0.72 23.49 -7.88
C LYS A 166 0.49 22.67 -7.44
N GLU A 167 0.52 22.26 -6.18
CA GLU A 167 1.59 21.39 -5.65
C GLU A 167 1.56 20.02 -6.33
N LEU A 168 0.39 19.43 -6.53
CA LEU A 168 0.22 18.18 -7.26
C LEU A 168 0.79 18.27 -8.69
N ARG A 169 0.43 19.35 -9.43
CA ARG A 169 0.98 19.60 -10.76
C ARG A 169 2.50 19.78 -10.75
N ARG A 170 3.03 20.48 -9.72
CA ARG A 170 4.47 20.64 -9.56
C ARG A 170 5.15 19.28 -9.41
N SER A 171 4.63 18.44 -8.54
CA SER A 171 5.18 17.12 -8.26
C SER A 171 5.12 16.20 -9.48
N LEU A 172 4.01 16.16 -10.19
CA LEU A 172 3.82 15.32 -11.37
C LEU A 172 4.70 15.70 -12.57
N LYS A 173 5.37 16.87 -12.55
CA LYS A 173 6.43 17.21 -13.52
C LYS A 173 7.70 16.38 -13.34
N HIS A 174 7.88 15.76 -12.19
CA HIS A 174 9.02 14.86 -11.98
C HIS A 174 8.85 13.61 -12.84
N ARG A 175 9.85 13.29 -13.65
CA ARG A 175 9.82 12.19 -14.65
C ARG A 175 9.35 10.85 -14.10
N MET A 176 9.71 10.54 -12.86
CA MET A 176 9.37 9.26 -12.20
C MET A 176 8.20 9.36 -11.23
N MET A 177 7.50 10.49 -11.18
CA MET A 177 6.21 10.56 -10.51
C MET A 177 5.14 10.08 -11.51
N LYS A 178 4.59 8.89 -11.27
CA LYS A 178 3.84 8.12 -12.28
C LYS A 178 2.34 7.97 -11.98
N GLY A 179 1.89 8.47 -10.84
CA GLY A 179 0.49 8.35 -10.43
C GLY A 179 0.15 9.27 -9.27
N ILE A 180 -1.10 9.21 -8.86
CA ILE A 180 -1.63 9.91 -7.69
C ILE A 180 -2.13 8.87 -6.70
N LYS A 181 -1.81 8.99 -5.42
CA LYS A 181 -2.32 8.15 -4.32
C LYS A 181 -3.30 8.93 -3.46
N LEU A 182 -4.49 8.38 -3.26
CA LEU A 182 -5.50 8.90 -2.35
C LEU A 182 -5.89 7.85 -1.31
N ALA A 183 -6.08 8.27 -0.07
CA ALA A 183 -6.42 7.41 1.06
C ALA A 183 -7.48 8.08 1.93
N PHE A 184 -8.67 8.24 1.37
CA PHE A 184 -9.80 8.90 2.02
C PHE A 184 -10.21 8.21 3.32
N VAL A 185 -10.19 6.87 3.36
CA VAL A 185 -10.52 6.09 4.55
C VAL A 185 -9.60 6.42 5.73
N HIS A 186 -8.34 6.73 5.48
CA HIS A 186 -7.38 7.13 6.51
C HIS A 186 -7.56 8.57 6.98
N ASN A 187 -8.36 9.34 6.26
CA ASN A 187 -8.71 10.73 6.55
C ASN A 187 -10.17 10.89 7.00
N GLU A 188 -10.95 9.82 6.97
CA GLU A 188 -12.39 9.80 7.29
C GLU A 188 -13.19 10.87 6.51
N LEU A 189 -12.79 11.12 5.24
CA LEU A 189 -13.44 12.07 4.35
C LEU A 189 -14.17 11.33 3.22
N PRO A 190 -15.39 11.77 2.87
CA PRO A 190 -16.17 11.13 1.82
C PRO A 190 -15.51 11.25 0.44
N MET A 191 -15.41 10.14 -0.30
CA MET A 191 -14.85 10.12 -1.66
C MET A 191 -15.82 10.69 -2.71
N ASP A 192 -17.10 10.77 -2.40
CA ASP A 192 -18.16 11.30 -3.26
C ASP A 192 -18.35 12.82 -3.18
N ASP A 193 -17.47 13.52 -2.46
CA ASP A 193 -17.48 14.97 -2.42
C ASP A 193 -16.83 15.55 -3.69
N GLN A 194 -17.62 16.28 -4.47
CA GLN A 194 -17.18 16.84 -5.75
C GLN A 194 -16.11 17.94 -5.62
N ILE A 195 -15.81 18.41 -4.41
CA ILE A 195 -14.69 19.31 -4.16
C ILE A 195 -13.35 18.73 -4.66
N PHE A 196 -13.24 17.39 -4.72
CA PHE A 196 -12.06 16.67 -5.19
C PHE A 196 -11.98 16.49 -6.70
N ASP A 197 -12.94 16.98 -7.49
CA ASP A 197 -12.98 16.86 -8.95
C ASP A 197 -11.70 17.34 -9.65
N GLY A 198 -11.10 18.41 -9.11
CA GLY A 198 -9.83 18.96 -9.61
C GLY A 198 -8.68 17.98 -9.61
N ILE A 199 -8.65 16.99 -8.70
CA ILE A 199 -7.58 15.96 -8.67
C ILE A 199 -7.61 15.11 -9.93
N TYR A 200 -8.80 14.68 -10.36
CA TYR A 200 -8.98 13.85 -11.57
C TYR A 200 -8.69 14.66 -12.83
N SER A 201 -9.02 15.97 -12.81
CA SER A 201 -8.63 16.88 -13.89
C SER A 201 -7.12 17.00 -14.05
N VAL A 202 -6.36 17.05 -12.93
CA VAL A 202 -4.89 17.03 -12.95
C VAL A 202 -4.37 15.64 -13.41
N ALA A 203 -4.98 14.56 -12.96
CA ALA A 203 -4.60 13.22 -13.42
C ALA A 203 -4.70 13.08 -14.94
N ARG A 204 -5.77 13.60 -15.54
CA ARG A 204 -5.97 13.68 -16.98
C ARG A 204 -4.91 14.54 -17.67
N GLU A 205 -4.63 15.74 -17.11
CA GLU A 205 -3.62 16.68 -17.64
C GLU A 205 -2.24 16.01 -17.78
N PHE A 206 -1.85 15.21 -16.79
CA PHE A 206 -0.56 14.50 -16.77
C PHE A 206 -0.63 13.07 -17.33
N ASN A 207 -1.82 12.59 -17.68
CA ASN A 207 -2.06 11.25 -18.17
C ASN A 207 -1.46 10.18 -17.24
N VAL A 208 -1.85 10.25 -15.95
CA VAL A 208 -1.42 9.34 -14.88
C VAL A 208 -2.63 8.74 -14.17
N PRO A 209 -2.54 7.49 -13.68
CA PRO A 209 -3.61 6.86 -12.93
C PRO A 209 -3.77 7.47 -11.52
N VAL A 210 -4.97 7.32 -10.97
CA VAL A 210 -5.29 7.66 -9.58
C VAL A 210 -5.55 6.39 -8.79
N TYR A 211 -4.71 6.12 -7.80
CA TYR A 211 -4.85 5.01 -6.88
C TYR A 211 -5.71 5.44 -5.68
N HIS A 212 -6.74 4.67 -5.38
CA HIS A 212 -7.59 4.82 -4.20
C HIS A 212 -7.44 3.63 -3.26
N HIS A 213 -7.20 3.89 -1.98
CA HIS A 213 -7.39 2.88 -0.95
C HIS A 213 -8.90 2.61 -0.81
N ILE A 214 -9.32 1.40 -1.10
CA ILE A 214 -10.71 0.95 -1.05
C ILE A 214 -10.85 -0.19 -0.04
N GLY A 215 -11.93 -0.18 0.72
CA GLY A 215 -12.16 -1.13 1.80
C GLY A 215 -11.89 -0.54 3.18
N SER A 216 -11.94 -1.37 4.20
CA SER A 216 -11.76 -0.93 5.57
C SER A 216 -10.31 -0.54 5.88
N SER A 217 -10.11 0.22 6.96
CA SER A 217 -8.80 0.45 7.54
C SER A 217 -8.59 -0.50 8.72
N PRO A 218 -7.43 -1.15 8.86
CA PRO A 218 -7.16 -1.99 10.04
C PRO A 218 -7.13 -1.18 11.35
N LEU A 219 -7.05 0.15 11.26
CA LEU A 219 -6.98 1.06 12.41
C LEU A 219 -8.35 1.47 12.98
N ARG A 220 -9.42 1.23 12.23
CA ARG A 220 -10.79 1.61 12.62
C ARG A 220 -11.75 0.45 12.41
N LYS A 221 -12.47 0.14 13.45
CA LYS A 221 -13.56 -0.84 13.43
C LYS A 221 -14.89 -0.11 13.37
N MET A 222 -15.90 -0.73 12.77
CA MET A 222 -17.25 -0.15 12.78
C MET A 222 -17.82 0.01 14.18
N SER A 223 -17.41 -0.86 15.10
CA SER A 223 -17.74 -0.75 16.52
C SER A 223 -17.16 0.47 17.23
N ASP A 224 -16.14 1.14 16.65
CA ASP A 224 -15.56 2.36 17.21
C ASP A 224 -16.43 3.59 17.00
N PHE A 225 -17.37 3.54 16.02
CA PHE A 225 -18.25 4.65 15.70
C PHE A 225 -19.50 4.63 16.60
N LYS A 226 -19.81 5.78 17.20
CA LYS A 226 -20.86 5.93 18.20
C LYS A 226 -22.24 6.19 17.59
N SER A 227 -22.29 6.72 16.38
CA SER A 227 -23.52 7.07 15.68
C SER A 227 -23.59 6.43 14.31
N GLU A 228 -24.82 6.30 13.80
CA GLU A 228 -25.07 5.84 12.43
C GLU A 228 -24.56 6.85 11.39
N GLU A 229 -24.54 8.12 11.72
CA GLU A 229 -24.00 9.18 10.84
C GLU A 229 -22.48 9.04 10.68
N GLU A 230 -21.74 8.80 11.78
CA GLU A 230 -20.30 8.54 11.72
C GLU A 230 -20.00 7.29 10.87
N ARG A 231 -20.78 6.22 11.04
CA ARG A 231 -20.64 4.99 10.24
C ARG A 231 -20.88 5.25 8.75
N LYS A 232 -21.95 5.96 8.42
CA LYS A 232 -22.23 6.35 7.02
C LYS A 232 -21.13 7.19 6.43
N LYS A 233 -20.59 8.14 7.18
CA LYS A 233 -19.46 8.95 6.74
C LYS A 233 -18.23 8.08 6.45
N TYR A 234 -17.90 7.15 7.34
CA TYR A 234 -16.80 6.21 7.15
C TYR A 234 -17.01 5.32 5.92
N LEU A 235 -18.22 4.78 5.71
CA LEU A 235 -18.53 4.01 4.52
C LEU A 235 -18.34 4.82 3.24
N ARG A 236 -18.74 6.10 3.21
CA ARG A 236 -18.49 6.99 2.07
C ARG A 236 -16.99 7.27 1.83
N SER A 237 -16.13 7.05 2.82
CA SER A 237 -14.67 7.18 2.68
C SER A 237 -13.97 5.89 2.23
N SER A 238 -14.67 4.75 2.21
CA SER A 238 -14.11 3.41 1.99
C SER A 238 -14.81 2.58 0.92
N ALA A 239 -16.11 2.81 0.66
CA ALA A 239 -16.87 2.03 -0.30
C ALA A 239 -16.60 2.47 -1.75
N PRO A 240 -16.37 1.50 -2.68
CA PRO A 240 -16.06 1.80 -4.08
C PRO A 240 -17.15 2.59 -4.80
N SER A 241 -18.43 2.39 -4.46
CA SER A 241 -19.57 3.14 -5.02
C SER A 241 -19.44 4.65 -4.83
N ALA A 242 -18.79 5.08 -3.77
CA ALA A 242 -18.54 6.50 -3.55
C ALA A 242 -17.62 7.14 -4.62
N LEU A 243 -16.90 6.33 -5.41
CA LEU A 243 -16.06 6.79 -6.54
C LEU A 243 -16.78 6.75 -7.89
N GLU A 244 -17.95 6.11 -7.99
CA GLU A 244 -18.58 5.85 -9.29
C GLU A 244 -18.86 7.16 -10.06
N TRP A 245 -19.24 8.25 -9.37
CA TRP A 245 -19.41 9.56 -9.98
C TRP A 245 -18.15 10.09 -10.64
N ALA A 246 -16.97 9.90 -10.01
CA ALA A 246 -15.69 10.36 -10.55
C ALA A 246 -15.26 9.50 -11.75
N ILE A 247 -15.46 8.19 -11.68
CA ILE A 247 -15.17 7.25 -12.77
C ILE A 247 -16.01 7.59 -14.00
N GLU A 248 -17.32 7.89 -13.84
CA GLU A 248 -18.21 8.28 -14.93
C GLU A 248 -17.85 9.63 -15.54
N ARG A 249 -17.47 10.59 -14.70
CA ARG A 249 -17.13 11.95 -15.12
C ARG A 249 -15.79 12.05 -15.80
N HIS A 250 -14.84 11.15 -15.47
CA HIS A 250 -13.48 11.14 -15.99
C HIS A 250 -13.14 9.80 -16.70
N PRO A 251 -13.82 9.46 -17.81
CA PRO A 251 -13.64 8.17 -18.49
C PRO A 251 -12.25 8.00 -19.13
N ASP A 252 -11.49 9.09 -19.25
CA ASP A 252 -10.13 9.18 -19.76
C ASP A 252 -9.05 9.13 -18.64
N VAL A 253 -9.45 8.97 -17.38
CA VAL A 253 -8.56 8.76 -16.23
C VAL A 253 -8.64 7.31 -15.80
N ASP A 254 -7.50 6.66 -15.59
CA ASP A 254 -7.43 5.32 -15.04
C ASP A 254 -7.54 5.37 -13.50
N PHE A 255 -8.45 4.58 -12.94
CA PHE A 255 -8.68 4.43 -11.50
C PHE A 255 -8.13 3.09 -11.04
N VAL A 256 -7.26 3.09 -10.02
CA VAL A 256 -6.76 1.87 -9.40
C VAL A 256 -7.44 1.68 -8.05
N LEU A 257 -8.23 0.62 -7.91
CA LEU A 257 -8.91 0.26 -6.67
C LEU A 257 -8.01 -0.68 -5.85
N GLY A 258 -7.38 -0.12 -4.84
CA GLY A 258 -6.45 -0.84 -3.97
C GLY A 258 -7.15 -1.79 -3.00
N HIS A 259 -6.46 -2.85 -2.60
CA HIS A 259 -6.93 -3.85 -1.62
C HIS A 259 -8.20 -4.60 -1.99
N MET A 260 -8.66 -4.52 -3.24
CA MET A 260 -9.86 -5.21 -3.70
C MET A 260 -11.13 -4.97 -2.87
N GLY A 261 -11.18 -3.89 -2.07
CA GLY A 261 -12.30 -3.63 -1.17
C GLY A 261 -12.33 -4.52 0.08
N PHE A 262 -11.21 -5.15 0.43
CA PHE A 262 -11.12 -6.12 1.52
C PHE A 262 -11.47 -5.52 2.89
N ASP A 263 -12.16 -6.33 3.72
CA ASP A 263 -12.44 -5.98 5.11
C ASP A 263 -11.36 -6.50 6.06
N PHE A 264 -10.39 -5.67 6.39
CA PHE A 264 -9.28 -6.00 7.30
C PHE A 264 -9.74 -6.32 8.73
N ASN A 265 -10.92 -5.86 9.13
CA ASN A 265 -11.46 -6.08 10.48
C ASN A 265 -12.44 -7.25 10.58
N ARG A 266 -12.89 -7.80 9.42
CA ARG A 266 -13.89 -8.90 9.35
C ARG A 266 -15.20 -8.56 10.06
N GLU A 267 -15.66 -7.34 9.91
CA GLU A 267 -16.91 -6.83 10.52
C GLU A 267 -18.09 -6.75 9.53
N GLY A 268 -17.94 -7.38 8.34
CA GLY A 268 -18.99 -7.47 7.33
C GLY A 268 -19.01 -6.31 6.34
N PHE A 269 -17.90 -5.57 6.19
CA PHE A 269 -17.74 -4.46 5.24
C PHE A 269 -16.83 -4.83 4.07
N ASP A 270 -17.01 -6.04 3.55
CA ASP A 270 -16.33 -6.49 2.35
C ASP A 270 -17.01 -5.91 1.11
N PHE A 271 -16.27 -5.11 0.36
CA PHE A 271 -16.72 -4.47 -0.88
C PHE A 271 -16.19 -5.16 -2.15
N THR A 272 -15.68 -6.37 -2.03
CA THR A 272 -15.02 -7.09 -3.13
C THR A 272 -15.94 -7.26 -4.34
N ASP A 273 -17.21 -7.62 -4.11
CA ASP A 273 -18.20 -7.76 -5.19
C ASP A 273 -18.47 -6.43 -5.89
N GLU A 274 -18.48 -5.33 -5.15
CA GLU A 274 -18.70 -4.00 -5.70
C GLU A 274 -17.48 -3.55 -6.53
N VAL A 275 -16.28 -3.88 -6.11
CA VAL A 275 -15.04 -3.66 -6.86
C VAL A 275 -15.08 -4.41 -8.20
N TYR A 276 -15.51 -5.67 -8.20
CA TYR A 276 -15.70 -6.42 -9.46
C TYR A 276 -16.75 -5.76 -10.37
N ARG A 277 -17.89 -5.38 -9.81
CA ARG A 277 -18.94 -4.69 -10.56
C ARG A 277 -18.42 -3.45 -11.28
N LEU A 278 -17.67 -2.61 -10.57
CA LEU A 278 -17.10 -1.40 -11.17
C LEU A 278 -16.08 -1.74 -12.26
N ALA A 279 -15.22 -2.73 -12.03
CA ALA A 279 -14.24 -3.14 -13.03
C ALA A 279 -14.89 -3.79 -14.29
N GLU A 280 -15.99 -4.50 -14.12
CA GLU A 280 -16.76 -5.04 -15.26
C GLU A 280 -17.48 -3.94 -16.04
N LYS A 281 -18.01 -2.92 -15.34
CA LYS A 281 -18.77 -1.80 -15.94
C LYS A 281 -17.84 -0.79 -16.65
N TYR A 282 -16.67 -0.48 -16.06
CA TYR A 282 -15.81 0.61 -16.51
C TYR A 282 -14.44 0.11 -16.98
N PRO A 283 -14.06 0.33 -18.24
CA PRO A 283 -12.79 -0.16 -18.78
C PRO A 283 -11.55 0.54 -18.18
N ASN A 284 -11.71 1.74 -17.64
CA ASN A 284 -10.69 2.55 -16.98
C ASN A 284 -10.52 2.23 -15.48
N VAL A 285 -11.18 1.19 -14.97
CA VAL A 285 -11.01 0.69 -13.60
C VAL A 285 -10.02 -0.47 -13.59
N HIS A 286 -8.95 -0.31 -12.82
CA HIS A 286 -7.93 -1.30 -12.54
C HIS A 286 -8.02 -1.75 -11.09
N LEU A 287 -7.53 -2.95 -10.79
CA LEU A 287 -7.61 -3.60 -9.50
C LEU A 287 -6.22 -3.85 -8.94
N GLU A 288 -6.06 -3.80 -7.62
CA GLU A 288 -4.76 -4.07 -7.03
C GLU A 288 -4.90 -5.01 -5.83
N ILE A 289 -4.12 -6.10 -5.90
CA ILE A 289 -4.09 -7.16 -4.89
C ILE A 289 -3.00 -6.89 -3.85
N SER A 290 -3.28 -6.13 -2.80
CA SER A 290 -2.29 -5.86 -1.75
C SER A 290 -2.80 -6.13 -0.35
N ALA A 291 -1.89 -6.36 0.55
CA ALA A 291 -2.05 -6.54 1.98
C ALA A 291 -2.99 -7.68 2.43
N PHE A 292 -4.16 -7.86 1.84
CA PHE A 292 -5.15 -8.84 2.30
C PHE A 292 -4.66 -10.30 2.23
N GLY A 293 -3.72 -10.61 1.34
CA GLY A 293 -3.07 -11.92 1.26
C GLY A 293 -1.90 -12.12 2.23
N LEU A 294 -1.60 -11.16 3.12
CA LEU A 294 -0.59 -11.35 4.15
C LEU A 294 -1.02 -12.42 5.18
N ALA A 295 -0.04 -13.14 5.71
CA ALA A 295 -0.29 -14.27 6.60
C ALA A 295 -1.08 -13.94 7.88
N ASN A 296 -1.04 -12.69 8.35
CA ASN A 296 -1.83 -12.24 9.49
C ASN A 296 -3.33 -12.02 9.16
N TYR A 297 -3.66 -11.75 7.89
CA TYR A 297 -5.03 -11.60 7.41
C TYR A 297 -5.56 -12.86 6.73
N ASP A 298 -4.69 -13.59 6.03
CA ASP A 298 -5.03 -14.76 5.22
C ASP A 298 -3.99 -15.88 5.40
N PRO A 299 -3.91 -16.50 6.59
CA PRO A 299 -2.87 -17.48 6.93
C PRO A 299 -2.87 -18.72 6.02
N GLU A 300 -4.02 -19.06 5.43
CA GLU A 300 -4.18 -20.19 4.53
C GLU A 300 -4.15 -19.80 3.04
N GLY A 301 -4.14 -18.52 2.72
CA GLY A 301 -4.19 -17.99 1.35
C GLY A 301 -5.55 -18.11 0.67
N LYS A 302 -6.62 -18.36 1.43
CA LYS A 302 -7.97 -18.57 0.88
C LYS A 302 -8.56 -17.34 0.23
N PHE A 303 -8.36 -16.17 0.82
CA PHE A 303 -8.86 -14.90 0.25
C PHE A 303 -8.12 -14.56 -1.04
N MET A 304 -6.80 -14.73 -1.07
CA MET A 304 -6.01 -14.53 -2.28
C MET A 304 -6.41 -15.51 -3.38
N ASP A 305 -6.60 -16.79 -3.03
CA ASP A 305 -7.06 -17.82 -3.98
C ASP A 305 -8.43 -17.45 -4.57
N ALA A 306 -9.39 -17.05 -3.73
CA ALA A 306 -10.71 -16.62 -4.18
C ALA A 306 -10.64 -15.38 -5.07
N ALA A 307 -9.85 -14.37 -4.69
CA ALA A 307 -9.67 -13.15 -5.47
C ALA A 307 -9.09 -13.47 -6.86
N LEU A 308 -8.00 -14.24 -6.94
CA LEU A 308 -7.38 -14.61 -8.22
C LEU A 308 -8.29 -15.49 -9.09
N HIS A 309 -9.05 -16.42 -8.47
CA HIS A 309 -10.03 -17.22 -9.19
C HIS A 309 -11.12 -16.33 -9.82
N ASN A 310 -11.68 -15.40 -9.05
CA ASN A 310 -12.71 -14.49 -9.54
C ASN A 310 -12.16 -13.54 -10.63
N LEU A 311 -10.95 -13.01 -10.45
CA LEU A 311 -10.29 -12.16 -11.46
C LEU A 311 -10.10 -12.91 -12.79
N LYS A 312 -9.70 -14.19 -12.71
CA LYS A 312 -9.55 -15.05 -13.89
C LYS A 312 -10.90 -15.33 -14.55
N SER A 313 -11.89 -15.77 -13.78
CA SER A 313 -13.23 -16.14 -14.30
C SER A 313 -13.97 -14.95 -14.92
N LYS A 314 -13.72 -13.73 -14.42
CA LYS A 314 -14.30 -12.46 -14.91
C LYS A 314 -13.47 -11.80 -16.03
N ASN A 315 -12.36 -12.43 -16.46
CA ASN A 315 -11.43 -11.88 -17.47
C ASN A 315 -10.84 -10.51 -17.06
N LEU A 316 -10.55 -10.33 -15.75
CA LEU A 316 -10.03 -9.08 -15.19
C LEU A 316 -8.51 -9.12 -14.94
N LEU A 317 -7.82 -10.25 -15.16
CA LEU A 317 -6.37 -10.36 -14.97
C LEU A 317 -5.58 -9.31 -15.76
N GLY A 318 -6.05 -8.92 -16.96
CA GLY A 318 -5.43 -7.89 -17.79
C GLY A 318 -5.50 -6.46 -17.23
N ARG A 319 -6.24 -6.24 -16.15
CA ARG A 319 -6.36 -4.96 -15.42
C ARG A 319 -6.04 -5.11 -13.92
N THR A 320 -5.44 -6.23 -13.52
CA THR A 320 -5.04 -6.50 -12.16
C THR A 320 -3.55 -6.20 -11.99
N LEU A 321 -3.21 -5.51 -10.90
CA LEU A 321 -1.87 -5.04 -10.55
C LEU A 321 -1.40 -5.73 -9.27
N TYR A 322 -0.11 -6.02 -9.20
CA TYR A 322 0.52 -6.49 -7.98
C TYR A 322 1.00 -5.31 -7.13
N GLY A 323 0.62 -5.30 -5.87
CA GLY A 323 1.15 -4.46 -4.82
C GLY A 323 1.25 -5.28 -3.54
N SER A 324 2.20 -5.01 -2.66
CA SER A 324 2.30 -5.76 -1.40
C SER A 324 1.76 -5.00 -0.21
N ASP A 325 1.95 -3.68 -0.15
CA ASP A 325 1.69 -2.85 1.04
C ASP A 325 2.41 -3.41 2.31
N ALA A 326 3.58 -4.00 2.11
CA ALA A 326 4.25 -4.83 3.11
C ALA A 326 5.54 -4.21 3.66
N SER A 327 5.93 -3.01 3.21
CA SER A 327 7.23 -2.40 3.55
C SER A 327 7.42 -2.02 5.02
N GLY A 328 6.33 -1.97 5.79
CA GLY A 328 6.38 -1.66 7.22
C GLY A 328 6.88 -2.81 8.12
N GLN A 329 7.08 -4.02 7.56
CA GLN A 329 7.49 -5.19 8.33
C GLN A 329 8.67 -5.90 7.66
N PRO A 330 9.79 -6.11 8.38
CA PRO A 330 10.94 -6.83 7.84
C PRO A 330 10.58 -8.23 7.33
N GLY A 331 11.02 -8.56 6.11
CA GLY A 331 10.75 -9.85 5.47
C GLY A 331 9.34 -10.02 4.91
N ALA A 332 8.44 -9.04 5.08
CA ALA A 332 7.07 -9.17 4.62
C ALA A 332 6.95 -9.06 3.10
N VAL A 333 7.76 -8.21 2.44
CA VAL A 333 7.74 -8.09 0.97
C VAL A 333 8.12 -9.40 0.29
N PRO A 334 9.26 -10.06 0.62
CA PRO A 334 9.57 -11.39 0.10
C PRO A 334 8.51 -12.44 0.40
N GLN A 335 7.93 -12.41 1.60
CA GLN A 335 6.86 -13.32 1.98
C GLN A 335 5.63 -13.14 1.12
N TYR A 336 5.23 -11.89 0.86
CA TYR A 336 4.04 -11.57 0.08
C TYR A 336 4.18 -12.00 -1.38
N VAL A 337 5.34 -11.74 -2.01
CA VAL A 337 5.64 -12.28 -3.36
C VAL A 337 5.45 -13.79 -3.40
N LYS A 338 6.06 -14.49 -2.43
CA LYS A 338 5.97 -15.96 -2.36
C LYS A 338 4.55 -16.47 -2.15
N LEU A 339 3.77 -15.83 -1.28
CA LEU A 339 2.37 -16.19 -1.03
C LEU A 339 1.51 -15.96 -2.27
N THR A 340 1.67 -14.81 -2.93
CA THR A 340 0.93 -14.49 -4.15
C THR A 340 1.22 -15.49 -5.28
N LEU A 341 2.50 -15.80 -5.54
CA LEU A 341 2.87 -16.77 -6.57
C LEU A 341 2.34 -18.18 -6.26
N LYS A 342 2.35 -18.60 -4.98
CA LYS A 342 1.74 -19.87 -4.58
C LYS A 342 0.22 -19.90 -4.77
N SER A 343 -0.47 -18.79 -4.50
CA SER A 343 -1.90 -18.65 -4.78
C SER A 343 -2.18 -18.72 -6.27
N MET A 344 -1.40 -18.03 -7.10
CA MET A 344 -1.51 -18.12 -8.56
C MET A 344 -1.34 -19.57 -9.07
N GLU A 345 -0.41 -20.33 -8.48
CA GLU A 345 -0.20 -21.72 -8.81
C GLU A 345 -1.41 -22.61 -8.41
N ARG A 346 -1.95 -22.44 -7.21
CA ARG A 346 -3.13 -23.18 -6.74
C ARG A 346 -4.37 -22.91 -7.58
N VAL A 347 -4.55 -21.68 -8.02
CA VAL A 347 -5.67 -21.24 -8.89
C VAL A 347 -5.43 -21.64 -10.36
N GLY A 348 -4.26 -22.12 -10.70
CA GLY A 348 -3.92 -22.59 -12.03
C GLY A 348 -3.72 -21.47 -13.05
N LEU A 349 -3.17 -20.31 -12.65
CA LEU A 349 -2.71 -19.32 -13.60
C LEU A 349 -1.55 -19.87 -14.43
N ASP A 350 -1.51 -19.58 -15.71
CA ASP A 350 -0.33 -19.86 -16.52
C ASP A 350 0.77 -18.80 -16.33
N ALA A 351 1.94 -19.01 -16.93
CA ALA A 351 3.07 -18.10 -16.78
C ALA A 351 2.82 -16.71 -17.38
N ASN A 352 2.01 -16.62 -18.44
CA ASN A 352 1.66 -15.32 -19.04
C ASN A 352 0.65 -14.56 -18.21
N GLU A 353 -0.36 -15.24 -17.66
CA GLU A 353 -1.32 -14.68 -16.71
C GLU A 353 -0.60 -14.13 -15.46
N ALA A 354 0.36 -14.90 -14.93
CA ALA A 354 1.17 -14.46 -13.78
C ALA A 354 2.02 -13.22 -14.14
N ARG A 355 2.73 -13.22 -15.28
CA ARG A 355 3.50 -12.04 -15.75
C ARG A 355 2.60 -10.82 -15.93
N GLN A 356 1.39 -11.02 -16.43
CA GLN A 356 0.44 -9.93 -16.64
C GLN A 356 0.14 -9.21 -15.33
N VAL A 357 -0.21 -9.94 -14.27
CA VAL A 357 -0.51 -9.38 -12.95
C VAL A 357 0.75 -8.84 -12.27
N MET A 358 1.85 -9.59 -12.30
CA MET A 358 3.05 -9.27 -11.53
C MET A 358 3.88 -8.11 -12.10
N SER A 359 3.77 -7.80 -13.40
CA SER A 359 4.56 -6.71 -14.00
C SER A 359 3.94 -6.02 -15.20
N LEU A 360 3.44 -6.77 -16.21
CA LEU A 360 3.11 -6.17 -17.52
C LEU A 360 2.01 -5.12 -17.44
N ASN A 361 0.98 -5.35 -16.61
CA ASN A 361 -0.09 -4.37 -16.41
C ASN A 361 0.45 -3.08 -15.77
N ALA A 362 1.34 -3.20 -14.78
CA ALA A 362 1.97 -2.05 -14.15
C ALA A 362 2.85 -1.26 -15.13
N ARG A 363 3.67 -1.95 -15.95
CA ARG A 363 4.47 -1.30 -17.00
C ARG A 363 3.60 -0.50 -17.95
N LYS A 364 2.50 -1.09 -18.40
CA LYS A 364 1.56 -0.45 -19.33
C LYS A 364 0.90 0.77 -18.69
N LEU A 365 0.31 0.59 -17.50
CA LEU A 365 -0.49 1.63 -16.84
C LEU A 365 0.35 2.84 -16.45
N TYR A 366 1.51 2.59 -15.80
CA TYR A 366 2.41 3.64 -15.31
C TYR A 366 3.45 4.07 -16.37
N LYS A 367 3.35 3.59 -17.60
CA LYS A 367 4.25 3.95 -18.73
C LYS A 367 5.72 3.85 -18.34
N MET A 368 6.06 2.69 -17.77
CA MET A 368 7.43 2.42 -17.31
C MET A 368 8.32 2.01 -18.47
N PRO A 369 9.63 2.34 -18.40
CA PRO A 369 10.58 1.95 -19.42
C PRO A 369 10.74 0.44 -19.54
#